data_6d16c17f65fd9dbe71ec10c3f4107197
#
_entry.id   6d16c17f65fd9dbe71ec10c3f4107197
#
_cell.length_a   1.000
_cell.length_b   1.000
_cell.length_c   1.000
_cell.angle_alpha   90.00
_cell.angle_beta   90.00
_cell.angle_gamma   90.00
#
_symmetry.space_group_name_H-M   'P 1'
#
loop_
_entity.id
_entity.type
_entity.pdbx_description
1 polymer ?
#
loop_
_entity_poly.entity_id
_entity_poly.type
_entity_poly.pdbx_seq_one_letter_code
_entity_poly.pdbx_strand_id
1 'polypeptide(L)'
;GLYRIPLVPVTGNHDVANKQISEELGYGGGPYFYEHFNVPNRSEEYGMSEYDKDGDYYFIRGNVLFIVLNSTTNQPVDIHEEYVPKVIAEHPDTRWRVIIQHYPAYSSVAKYQERMDSQLRYSLGYICEDNDIDLVITGHDSIYSRSAFTNRRCERYDNYDYSTGGVAVNPEGTMFVVCGTSSGSLYQAATPNENLVFQSQAQEPTAIRFDVTDTELHLRAYTVDNWTVCDEYTIRKE
;
A
#
# COMPACT_ATOMS: atom_id res chain seq x y z
N GLY A 1 -23.22 8.63 5.65
CA GLY A 1 -22.79 8.32 4.34
C GLY A 1 -21.54 9.04 3.89
N LEU A 2 -20.99 8.59 2.79
CA LEU A 2 -19.71 9.05 2.18
C LEU A 2 -19.75 10.52 1.68
N TYR A 3 -20.85 11.23 1.78
CA TYR A 3 -20.98 12.62 1.29
C TYR A 3 -20.00 13.62 1.93
N ARG A 4 -19.36 13.26 3.02
CA ARG A 4 -18.45 14.14 3.77
C ARG A 4 -17.07 13.54 3.98
N ILE A 5 -16.83 12.34 3.47
CA ILE A 5 -15.56 11.61 3.60
C ILE A 5 -15.03 11.38 2.20
N PRO A 6 -13.88 11.96 1.84
CA PRO A 6 -13.23 11.65 0.58
C PRO A 6 -12.90 10.16 0.48
N LEU A 7 -13.13 9.57 -0.68
CA LEU A 7 -12.74 8.20 -0.99
C LEU A 7 -11.44 8.24 -1.80
N VAL A 8 -10.48 7.40 -1.43
CA VAL A 8 -9.23 7.17 -2.15
C VAL A 8 -9.27 5.78 -2.75
N PRO A 9 -9.77 5.62 -3.98
CA PRO A 9 -9.85 4.31 -4.62
C PRO A 9 -8.47 3.86 -5.11
N VAL A 10 -8.19 2.57 -4.99
CA VAL A 10 -6.96 1.94 -5.45
C VAL A 10 -7.31 0.77 -6.35
N THR A 11 -6.79 0.77 -7.58
CA THR A 11 -7.06 -0.30 -8.54
C THR A 11 -6.42 -1.61 -8.09
N GLY A 12 -7.23 -2.67 -8.02
CA GLY A 12 -6.78 -4.02 -7.72
C GLY A 12 -6.85 -4.95 -8.93
N ASN A 13 -6.26 -6.12 -8.82
CA ASN A 13 -6.17 -7.09 -9.93
C ASN A 13 -7.53 -7.65 -10.39
N HIS A 14 -8.60 -7.45 -9.61
CA HIS A 14 -9.96 -7.81 -9.99
C HIS A 14 -10.73 -6.63 -10.63
N ASP A 15 -10.18 -5.44 -10.60
CA ASP A 15 -10.77 -4.23 -11.20
C ASP A 15 -10.29 -4.02 -12.63
N VAL A 16 -9.14 -4.60 -13.01
CA VAL A 16 -8.54 -4.40 -14.34
C VAL A 16 -9.03 -5.42 -15.36
N ALA A 17 -9.17 -4.96 -16.61
CA ALA A 17 -9.48 -5.81 -17.74
C ALA A 17 -8.30 -6.71 -18.08
N ASN A 18 -8.34 -7.95 -17.68
CA ASN A 18 -7.53 -8.95 -18.34
C ASN A 18 -8.33 -9.45 -19.55
N LYS A 19 -7.94 -9.03 -20.77
CA LYS A 19 -8.64 -9.40 -22.02
C LYS A 19 -8.85 -10.90 -22.12
N GLN A 20 -7.88 -11.71 -21.69
CA GLN A 20 -7.96 -13.17 -21.74
C GLN A 20 -9.00 -13.72 -20.75
N ILE A 21 -9.05 -13.17 -19.54
CA ILE A 21 -10.02 -13.58 -18.51
C ILE A 21 -11.43 -13.11 -18.88
N SER A 22 -11.56 -11.90 -19.47
CA SER A 22 -12.85 -11.36 -19.87
C SER A 22 -13.49 -12.13 -21.02
N GLU A 23 -12.68 -12.61 -21.96
CA GLU A 23 -13.15 -13.41 -23.09
C GLU A 23 -13.54 -14.84 -22.67
N GLU A 24 -12.78 -15.45 -21.73
CA GLU A 24 -13.04 -16.84 -21.28
C GLU A 24 -14.15 -16.95 -20.24
N LEU A 25 -14.32 -15.97 -19.37
CA LEU A 25 -15.24 -16.05 -18.23
C LEU A 25 -16.46 -15.15 -18.36
N GLY A 26 -16.54 -14.31 -19.39
CA GLY A 26 -17.62 -13.33 -19.55
C GLY A 26 -17.62 -12.24 -18.48
N TYR A 27 -16.57 -12.15 -17.67
CA TYR A 27 -16.36 -11.08 -16.71
C TYR A 27 -15.43 -10.07 -17.36
N GLY A 28 -16.02 -9.10 -18.05
CA GLY A 28 -15.26 -7.98 -18.57
C GLY A 28 -14.83 -7.06 -17.44
N GLY A 29 -13.62 -7.25 -16.90
CA GLY A 29 -12.93 -6.12 -16.34
C GLY A 29 -12.70 -5.15 -17.49
N GLY A 30 -13.45 -4.08 -17.59
CA GLY A 30 -13.26 -3.00 -18.52
C GLY A 30 -12.61 -1.82 -17.82
N PRO A 31 -12.46 -0.68 -18.47
CA PRO A 31 -11.96 0.56 -17.88
C PRO A 31 -12.95 1.16 -16.88
N TYR A 32 -13.66 0.30 -16.13
CA TYR A 32 -14.78 0.72 -15.28
C TYR A 32 -14.34 1.52 -14.08
N PHE A 33 -13.18 1.22 -13.51
CA PHE A 33 -12.63 2.01 -12.41
C PHE A 33 -12.46 3.47 -12.83
N TYR A 34 -11.79 3.70 -13.94
CA TYR A 34 -11.58 5.02 -14.51
C TYR A 34 -12.90 5.76 -14.81
N GLU A 35 -13.93 5.05 -15.27
CA GLU A 35 -15.24 5.63 -15.57
C GLU A 35 -16.06 5.95 -14.32
N HIS A 36 -15.78 5.28 -13.19
CA HIS A 36 -16.53 5.44 -11.95
C HIS A 36 -15.87 6.40 -10.95
N PHE A 37 -14.55 6.58 -11.02
CA PHE A 37 -13.82 7.38 -10.06
C PHE A 37 -13.10 8.55 -10.72
N ASN A 38 -13.45 9.76 -10.28
CA ASN A 38 -12.74 10.98 -10.66
C ASN A 38 -11.68 11.29 -9.59
N VAL A 39 -10.47 10.74 -9.78
CA VAL A 39 -9.36 10.95 -8.86
C VAL A 39 -8.60 12.25 -9.18
N PRO A 40 -8.04 12.94 -8.17
CA PRO A 40 -7.29 14.17 -8.39
C PRO A 40 -5.92 13.87 -9.02
N ASN A 41 -5.39 14.81 -9.80
CA ASN A 41 -4.03 14.76 -10.36
C ASN A 41 -3.67 13.42 -11.02
N ARG A 42 -4.64 12.80 -11.68
CA ARG A 42 -4.40 11.53 -12.39
C ARG A 42 -3.41 11.74 -13.52
N SER A 43 -2.43 10.85 -13.60
CA SER A 43 -1.51 10.80 -14.72
C SER A 43 -2.21 10.25 -15.98
N GLU A 44 -1.87 10.82 -17.14
CA GLU A 44 -2.24 10.28 -18.44
C GLU A 44 -1.07 9.50 -19.09
N GLU A 45 0.02 9.34 -18.38
CA GLU A 45 1.25 8.72 -18.85
C GLU A 45 1.66 7.53 -18.00
N TYR A 46 1.65 7.69 -16.65
CA TYR A 46 2.12 6.71 -15.69
C TYR A 46 0.98 5.87 -15.12
N GLY A 47 1.23 4.58 -14.87
CA GLY A 47 0.25 3.65 -14.31
C GLY A 47 -0.83 3.20 -15.30
N MET A 48 -0.73 3.55 -16.58
CA MET A 48 -1.72 3.22 -17.61
C MET A 48 -1.19 2.17 -18.58
N SER A 49 -2.11 1.44 -19.22
CA SER A 49 -1.80 0.54 -20.32
C SER A 49 -2.81 0.67 -21.45
N GLU A 50 -2.64 -0.04 -22.54
CA GLU A 50 -3.62 -0.08 -23.64
C GLU A 50 -5.03 -0.46 -23.16
N TYR A 51 -5.11 -1.33 -22.15
CA TYR A 51 -6.36 -1.89 -21.63
C TYR A 51 -6.78 -1.29 -20.29
N ASP A 52 -5.86 -0.63 -19.59
CA ASP A 52 -6.07 -0.06 -18.27
C ASP A 52 -5.81 1.45 -18.34
N LYS A 53 -6.86 2.24 -18.12
CA LYS A 53 -6.80 3.70 -18.13
C LYS A 53 -6.70 4.31 -16.73
N ASP A 54 -6.48 3.48 -15.73
CA ASP A 54 -6.42 3.87 -14.32
C ASP A 54 -5.02 4.38 -13.97
N GLY A 55 -4.64 5.53 -14.46
CA GLY A 55 -3.31 6.09 -14.23
C GLY A 55 -2.98 6.26 -12.75
N ASP A 56 -1.68 6.36 -12.46
CA ASP A 56 -1.20 6.78 -11.16
C ASP A 56 -1.76 8.17 -10.80
N TYR A 57 -1.94 8.45 -9.53
CA TYR A 57 -2.40 9.76 -9.09
C TYR A 57 -1.85 10.12 -7.71
N TYR A 58 -1.96 11.38 -7.35
CA TYR A 58 -1.57 11.83 -6.01
C TYR A 58 -2.54 12.86 -5.44
N PHE A 59 -2.47 13.03 -4.14
CA PHE A 59 -3.16 14.11 -3.44
C PHE A 59 -2.42 14.49 -2.16
N ILE A 60 -2.71 15.69 -1.66
CA ILE A 60 -2.15 16.17 -0.40
C ILE A 60 -3.29 16.34 0.61
N ARG A 61 -3.07 15.86 1.81
CA ARG A 61 -3.96 16.10 2.95
C ARG A 61 -3.14 16.56 4.15
N GLY A 62 -3.34 17.83 4.55
CA GLY A 62 -2.46 18.45 5.54
C GLY A 62 -1.03 18.51 5.06
N ASN A 63 -0.11 17.90 5.82
CA ASN A 63 1.31 17.80 5.51
C ASN A 63 1.74 16.41 4.98
N VAL A 64 0.78 15.61 4.53
CA VAL A 64 1.00 14.28 3.96
C VAL A 64 0.80 14.31 2.45
N LEU A 65 1.80 13.87 1.71
CA LEU A 65 1.70 13.54 0.29
C LEU A 65 1.36 12.06 0.15
N PHE A 66 0.23 11.78 -0.46
CA PHE A 66 -0.20 10.43 -0.84
C PHE A 66 0.01 10.24 -2.33
N ILE A 67 0.78 9.22 -2.70
CA ILE A 67 1.03 8.82 -4.07
C ILE A 67 0.38 7.45 -4.27
N VAL A 68 -0.61 7.39 -5.16
CA VAL A 68 -1.37 6.17 -5.43
C VAL A 68 -0.89 5.58 -6.73
N LEU A 69 -0.34 4.37 -6.65
CA LEU A 69 0.26 3.68 -7.79
C LEU A 69 -0.66 2.55 -8.28
N ASN A 70 -0.87 2.47 -9.57
CA ASN A 70 -1.52 1.33 -10.20
C ASN A 70 -0.51 0.18 -10.38
N SER A 71 -0.33 -0.61 -9.34
CA SER A 71 0.57 -1.77 -9.35
C SER A 71 0.04 -2.96 -10.15
N THR A 72 -1.17 -2.86 -10.74
CA THR A 72 -1.79 -3.93 -11.53
C THR A 72 -1.62 -3.72 -13.04
N THR A 73 -1.06 -2.60 -13.45
CA THR A 73 -0.78 -2.31 -14.85
C THR A 73 0.23 -3.28 -15.44
N ASN A 74 0.15 -3.50 -16.76
CA ASN A 74 1.14 -4.25 -17.51
C ASN A 74 2.36 -3.38 -17.92
N GLN A 75 2.44 -2.15 -17.46
CA GLN A 75 3.63 -1.34 -17.64
C GLN A 75 4.83 -1.93 -16.86
N PRO A 76 6.04 -1.69 -17.33
CA PRO A 76 7.23 -2.05 -16.57
C PRO A 76 7.21 -1.44 -15.16
N VAL A 77 7.70 -2.18 -14.18
CA VAL A 77 7.66 -1.74 -12.76
C VAL A 77 8.46 -0.45 -12.56
N ASP A 78 9.49 -0.23 -13.37
CA ASP A 78 10.35 0.95 -13.37
C ASP A 78 9.63 2.25 -13.78
N ILE A 79 8.43 2.17 -14.37
CA ILE A 79 7.65 3.37 -14.68
C ILE A 79 7.38 4.22 -13.42
N HIS A 80 7.23 3.59 -12.28
CA HIS A 80 7.01 4.27 -11.01
C HIS A 80 8.29 4.93 -10.47
N GLU A 81 9.48 4.45 -10.90
CA GLU A 81 10.78 5.06 -10.57
C GLU A 81 10.92 6.45 -11.22
N GLU A 82 10.19 6.73 -12.28
CA GLU A 82 10.12 8.06 -12.90
C GLU A 82 9.01 8.93 -12.27
N TYR A 83 7.86 8.33 -12.00
CA TYR A 83 6.68 9.06 -11.52
C TYR A 83 6.85 9.59 -10.10
N VAL A 84 7.29 8.74 -9.17
CA VAL A 84 7.35 9.09 -7.74
C VAL A 84 8.28 10.29 -7.47
N PRO A 85 9.54 10.32 -7.96
CA PRO A 85 10.40 11.49 -7.73
C PRO A 85 9.89 12.77 -8.39
N LYS A 86 9.19 12.66 -9.54
CA LYS A 86 8.57 13.80 -10.20
C LYS A 86 7.51 14.45 -9.32
N VAL A 87 6.61 13.66 -8.76
CA VAL A 87 5.56 14.15 -7.85
C VAL A 87 6.16 14.77 -6.58
N ILE A 88 7.18 14.14 -6.00
CA ILE A 88 7.84 14.64 -4.79
C ILE A 88 8.56 15.96 -5.06
N ALA A 89 9.21 16.11 -6.22
CA ALA A 89 9.87 17.35 -6.60
C ALA A 89 8.89 18.54 -6.74
N GLU A 90 7.63 18.27 -7.09
CA GLU A 90 6.57 19.28 -7.14
C GLU A 90 6.06 19.65 -5.72
N HIS A 91 6.30 18.80 -4.71
CA HIS A 91 5.78 18.94 -3.34
C HIS A 91 6.84 18.73 -2.26
N PRO A 92 7.97 19.45 -2.30
CA PRO A 92 9.13 19.21 -1.43
C PRO A 92 8.85 19.48 0.05
N ASP A 93 7.86 20.30 0.37
CA ASP A 93 7.58 20.75 1.74
C ASP A 93 6.67 19.78 2.51
N THR A 94 6.24 18.67 1.91
CA THR A 94 5.41 17.69 2.61
C THR A 94 6.24 16.90 3.62
N ARG A 95 5.76 16.85 4.87
CA ARG A 95 6.46 16.19 5.98
C ARG A 95 6.44 14.68 5.90
N TRP A 96 5.31 14.12 5.42
CA TRP A 96 5.05 12.70 5.32
C TRP A 96 4.83 12.30 3.87
N ARG A 97 5.41 11.18 3.45
CA ARG A 97 5.28 10.62 2.12
C ARG A 97 4.78 9.20 2.22
N VAL A 98 3.59 8.96 1.67
CA VAL A 98 2.89 7.68 1.75
C VAL A 98 2.57 7.19 0.35
N ILE A 99 3.01 5.98 0.03
CA ILE A 99 2.59 5.28 -1.19
C ILE A 99 1.39 4.38 -0.85
N ILE A 100 0.40 4.35 -1.75
CA ILE A 100 -0.74 3.43 -1.68
C ILE A 100 -0.80 2.65 -2.99
N GLN A 101 -0.83 1.32 -2.92
CA GLN A 101 -0.96 0.46 -4.08
C GLN A 101 -1.64 -0.87 -3.72
N HIS A 102 -2.01 -1.67 -4.72
CA HIS A 102 -2.70 -2.94 -4.46
C HIS A 102 -1.76 -4.07 -4.03
N TYR A 103 -0.73 -4.37 -4.83
CA TYR A 103 0.14 -5.51 -4.53
C TYR A 103 1.13 -5.21 -3.41
N PRO A 104 1.27 -6.12 -2.41
CA PRO A 104 2.22 -5.94 -1.31
C PRO A 104 3.64 -6.32 -1.72
N ALA A 105 4.64 -5.64 -1.16
CA ALA A 105 6.04 -6.02 -1.27
C ALA A 105 6.36 -7.23 -0.38
N TYR A 106 5.68 -7.36 0.75
CA TYR A 106 5.85 -8.46 1.72
C TYR A 106 4.51 -9.13 1.95
N SER A 107 4.35 -10.34 1.42
CA SER A 107 3.09 -11.09 1.51
C SER A 107 3.06 -12.01 2.73
N SER A 108 1.89 -12.09 3.37
CA SER A 108 1.58 -13.10 4.39
C SER A 108 1.07 -14.41 3.79
N VAL A 109 0.98 -14.54 2.47
CA VAL A 109 0.41 -15.71 1.79
C VAL A 109 1.50 -16.43 1.00
N ALA A 110 1.77 -17.69 1.32
CA ALA A 110 2.88 -18.47 0.76
C ALA A 110 3.00 -18.40 -0.77
N LYS A 111 1.91 -18.61 -1.49
CA LYS A 111 1.90 -18.59 -2.96
C LYS A 111 2.26 -17.25 -3.58
N TYR A 112 2.18 -16.16 -2.81
CA TYR A 112 2.52 -14.82 -3.27
C TYR A 112 3.90 -14.37 -2.82
N GLN A 113 4.48 -14.98 -1.79
CA GLN A 113 5.83 -14.66 -1.32
C GLN A 113 6.86 -14.82 -2.44
N GLU A 114 6.84 -15.93 -3.17
CA GLU A 114 7.73 -16.17 -4.29
C GLU A 114 7.45 -15.28 -5.51
N ARG A 115 6.16 -15.03 -5.80
CA ARG A 115 5.74 -14.30 -7.00
C ARG A 115 5.99 -12.79 -6.90
N MET A 116 5.87 -12.22 -5.71
CA MET A 116 6.07 -10.79 -5.43
C MET A 116 7.55 -10.47 -5.16
N ASP A 117 8.38 -11.51 -5.01
CA ASP A 117 9.69 -11.41 -4.37
C ASP A 117 10.78 -10.74 -5.20
N SER A 118 10.75 -10.74 -6.54
CA SER A 118 11.98 -10.36 -7.22
C SER A 118 11.95 -8.98 -7.86
N GLN A 119 10.88 -8.60 -8.54
CA GLN A 119 10.86 -7.32 -9.27
C GLN A 119 10.12 -6.21 -8.51
N LEU A 120 8.88 -6.47 -8.09
CA LEU A 120 8.07 -5.44 -7.43
C LEU A 120 8.70 -4.98 -6.11
N ARG A 121 9.19 -5.91 -5.29
CA ARG A 121 9.78 -5.58 -3.99
C ARG A 121 11.07 -4.80 -4.12
N TYR A 122 11.97 -5.21 -5.03
CA TYR A 122 13.23 -4.49 -5.23
C TYR A 122 13.01 -3.12 -5.84
N SER A 123 12.21 -2.99 -6.91
CA SER A 123 11.89 -1.70 -7.49
C SER A 123 11.25 -0.77 -6.46
N LEU A 124 10.26 -1.27 -5.71
CA LEU A 124 9.61 -0.47 -4.67
C LEU A 124 10.58 -0.10 -3.54
N GLY A 125 11.51 -0.97 -3.17
CA GLY A 125 12.56 -0.68 -2.19
C GLY A 125 13.46 0.48 -2.62
N TYR A 126 13.90 0.52 -3.88
CA TYR A 126 14.66 1.63 -4.45
C TYR A 126 13.82 2.92 -4.48
N ILE A 127 12.59 2.85 -4.99
CA ILE A 127 11.69 4.00 -5.01
C ILE A 127 11.53 4.59 -3.60
N CYS A 128 11.31 3.75 -2.61
CA CYS A 128 11.06 4.19 -1.25
C CYS A 128 12.28 4.85 -0.61
N GLU A 129 13.45 4.24 -0.69
CA GLU A 129 14.66 4.80 -0.06
C GLU A 129 15.16 6.06 -0.78
N ASP A 130 15.17 6.06 -2.12
CA ASP A 130 15.64 7.22 -2.91
C ASP A 130 14.72 8.45 -2.78
N ASN A 131 13.50 8.24 -2.28
CA ASN A 131 12.48 9.27 -2.16
C ASN A 131 11.98 9.50 -0.73
N ASP A 132 12.65 8.96 0.29
CA ASP A 132 12.30 9.10 1.70
C ASP A 132 10.81 8.77 1.97
N ILE A 133 10.32 7.65 1.47
CA ILE A 133 8.94 7.20 1.70
C ILE A 133 8.83 6.61 3.11
N ASP A 134 7.91 7.14 3.90
CA ASP A 134 7.72 6.70 5.28
C ASP A 134 6.93 5.40 5.39
N LEU A 135 5.89 5.28 4.55
CA LEU A 135 4.91 4.20 4.65
C LEU A 135 4.41 3.78 3.28
N VAL A 136 4.27 2.48 3.07
CA VAL A 136 3.56 1.90 1.93
C VAL A 136 2.35 1.14 2.43
N ILE A 137 1.16 1.52 1.95
CA ILE A 137 -0.11 0.88 2.28
C ILE A 137 -0.57 0.02 1.11
N THR A 138 -0.87 -1.24 1.37
CA THR A 138 -1.25 -2.21 0.34
C THR A 138 -2.48 -3.03 0.71
N GLY A 139 -3.02 -3.72 -0.27
CA GLY A 139 -4.12 -4.65 -0.15
C GLY A 139 -3.75 -6.07 -0.58
N HIS A 140 -4.56 -6.69 -1.43
CA HIS A 140 -4.41 -8.00 -2.06
C HIS A 140 -4.46 -9.19 -1.09
N ASP A 141 -3.63 -9.24 -0.06
CA ASP A 141 -3.70 -10.29 0.95
C ASP A 141 -4.87 -10.04 1.89
N SER A 142 -5.63 -11.09 2.20
CA SER A 142 -6.75 -11.00 3.15
C SER A 142 -6.30 -11.14 4.61
N ILE A 143 -5.05 -10.76 4.89
CA ILE A 143 -4.40 -10.84 6.20
C ILE A 143 -3.78 -9.47 6.48
N TYR A 144 -4.15 -8.86 7.61
CA TYR A 144 -3.45 -7.67 8.07
C TYR A 144 -2.02 -8.05 8.47
N SER A 145 -1.06 -7.28 7.98
CA SER A 145 0.34 -7.43 8.39
C SER A 145 1.10 -6.11 8.35
N ARG A 146 2.15 -6.03 9.17
CA ARG A 146 3.06 -4.90 9.25
C ARG A 146 4.50 -5.39 9.19
N SER A 147 5.32 -4.74 8.34
CA SER A 147 6.75 -5.06 8.23
C SER A 147 7.58 -4.32 9.29
N ALA A 148 8.81 -4.77 9.49
CA ALA A 148 9.87 -3.92 9.99
C ALA A 148 10.12 -2.75 9.01
N PHE A 149 10.89 -1.74 9.42
CA PHE A 149 11.49 -0.83 8.46
C PHE A 149 12.52 -1.57 7.62
N THR A 150 12.52 -1.33 6.31
CA THR A 150 13.45 -2.00 5.39
C THR A 150 14.14 -0.99 4.50
N ASN A 151 15.38 -1.32 4.10
CA ASN A 151 16.16 -0.54 3.15
C ASN A 151 15.84 -0.95 1.69
N ARG A 152 16.51 -0.32 0.71
CA ARG A 152 16.37 -0.62 -0.73
C ARG A 152 16.69 -2.07 -1.11
N ARG A 153 17.48 -2.78 -0.30
CA ARG A 153 17.80 -4.20 -0.52
C ARG A 153 16.82 -5.14 0.13
N CYS A 154 15.73 -4.58 0.68
CA CYS A 154 14.72 -5.32 1.43
C CYS A 154 15.25 -5.95 2.73
N GLU A 155 16.38 -5.44 3.24
CA GLU A 155 16.96 -5.84 4.52
C GLU A 155 16.26 -5.04 5.62
N ARG A 156 15.86 -5.74 6.69
CA ARG A 156 15.19 -5.10 7.81
C ARG A 156 16.17 -4.45 8.78
N TYR A 157 15.75 -3.37 9.38
CA TYR A 157 16.43 -2.77 10.51
C TYR A 157 15.95 -3.42 11.82
N ASP A 158 16.88 -3.99 12.61
CA ASP A 158 16.54 -4.71 13.85
C ASP A 158 16.70 -3.85 15.13
N ASN A 159 17.01 -2.57 14.98
CA ASN A 159 17.29 -1.63 16.07
C ASN A 159 16.07 -0.86 16.59
N TYR A 160 14.86 -1.18 16.12
CA TYR A 160 13.62 -0.57 16.57
C TYR A 160 12.77 -1.56 17.39
N ASP A 161 11.97 -1.03 18.31
CA ASP A 161 10.96 -1.82 19.02
C ASP A 161 9.72 -1.98 18.12
N TYR A 162 9.52 -3.17 17.60
CA TYR A 162 8.39 -3.51 16.74
C TYR A 162 7.20 -4.11 17.47
N SER A 163 7.21 -4.14 18.77
CA SER A 163 6.05 -4.62 19.55
C SER A 163 4.80 -3.78 19.28
N THR A 164 3.64 -4.34 19.50
CA THR A 164 2.38 -3.60 19.47
C THR A 164 2.42 -2.49 20.52
N GLY A 165 2.13 -1.24 20.09
CA GLY A 165 2.31 -0.05 20.92
C GLY A 165 3.73 0.56 20.88
N GLY A 166 4.65 -0.04 20.11
CA GLY A 166 6.01 0.47 19.94
C GLY A 166 6.07 1.82 19.20
N VAL A 167 7.19 2.51 19.38
CA VAL A 167 7.47 3.81 18.78
C VAL A 167 8.84 3.80 18.14
N ALA A 168 8.93 4.19 16.87
CA ALA A 168 10.21 4.48 16.22
C ALA A 168 10.39 5.99 16.06
N VAL A 169 11.52 6.51 16.49
CA VAL A 169 11.87 7.94 16.37
C VAL A 169 12.89 8.10 15.26
N ASN A 170 12.58 8.97 14.27
CA ASN A 170 13.39 9.21 13.08
C ASN A 170 13.90 7.90 12.44
N PRO A 171 12.99 6.94 12.14
CA PRO A 171 13.44 5.66 11.60
C PRO A 171 14.09 5.83 10.23
N GLU A 172 15.11 5.02 9.99
CA GLU A 172 15.63 4.77 8.65
C GLU A 172 14.75 3.74 7.95
N GLY A 173 14.63 3.86 6.62
CA GLY A 173 13.88 2.95 5.77
C GLY A 173 12.36 3.16 5.81
N THR A 174 11.66 2.27 5.16
CA THR A 174 10.22 2.34 4.91
C THR A 174 9.48 1.21 5.62
N MET A 175 8.33 1.50 6.20
CA MET A 175 7.41 0.51 6.75
C MET A 175 6.35 0.14 5.70
N PHE A 176 6.02 -1.14 5.60
CA PHE A 176 4.99 -1.67 4.70
C PHE A 176 3.83 -2.25 5.51
N VAL A 177 2.61 -1.93 5.10
CA VAL A 177 1.39 -2.40 5.76
C VAL A 177 0.44 -2.99 4.73
N VAL A 178 -0.02 -4.20 5.00
CA VAL A 178 -1.12 -4.82 4.26
C VAL A 178 -2.39 -4.65 5.07
N CYS A 179 -3.42 -4.05 4.46
CA CYS A 179 -4.64 -3.69 5.18
C CYS A 179 -5.55 -4.89 5.54
N GLY A 180 -5.26 -6.08 4.98
CA GLY A 180 -6.16 -7.22 5.10
C GLY A 180 -7.43 -7.05 4.27
N THR A 181 -8.55 -7.55 4.77
CA THR A 181 -9.85 -7.43 4.09
C THR A 181 -10.88 -6.77 4.99
N SER A 182 -11.68 -5.89 4.42
CA SER A 182 -12.81 -5.24 5.11
C SER A 182 -14.12 -6.02 5.01
N SER A 183 -14.14 -7.11 4.22
CA SER A 183 -15.32 -7.99 4.08
C SER A 183 -14.88 -9.45 4.06
N GLY A 184 -15.68 -10.32 4.68
CA GLY A 184 -15.30 -11.70 4.90
C GLY A 184 -15.60 -12.62 3.74
N SER A 185 -14.60 -13.05 2.96
CA SER A 185 -14.80 -14.20 2.09
C SER A 185 -13.60 -15.14 1.95
N LEU A 186 -12.38 -14.71 2.20
CA LEU A 186 -11.22 -15.57 2.00
C LEU A 186 -10.15 -15.29 3.07
N TYR A 187 -10.41 -15.75 4.28
CA TYR A 187 -9.38 -15.73 5.31
C TYR A 187 -8.43 -16.90 5.12
N GLN A 188 -7.14 -16.60 5.10
CA GLN A 188 -6.09 -17.60 5.00
C GLN A 188 -5.25 -17.57 6.29
N ALA A 189 -4.66 -18.71 6.64
CA ALA A 189 -3.63 -18.72 7.68
C ALA A 189 -2.39 -17.97 7.17
N ALA A 190 -1.84 -17.13 8.02
CA ALA A 190 -0.62 -16.42 7.68
C ALA A 190 0.57 -17.38 7.58
N THR A 191 1.39 -17.20 6.55
CA THR A 191 2.67 -17.87 6.41
C THR A 191 3.76 -16.95 6.93
N PRO A 192 4.67 -17.42 7.79
CA PRO A 192 5.78 -16.62 8.29
C PRO A 192 6.58 -15.96 7.16
N ASN A 193 6.93 -14.69 7.37
CA ASN A 193 7.80 -13.90 6.52
C ASN A 193 8.74 -13.11 7.43
N GLU A 194 10.05 -13.23 7.22
CA GLU A 194 11.07 -12.64 8.10
C GLU A 194 11.03 -11.11 8.20
N ASN A 195 10.51 -10.45 7.18
CA ASN A 195 10.35 -9.00 7.16
C ASN A 195 9.07 -8.52 7.85
N LEU A 196 8.12 -9.41 8.14
CA LEU A 196 6.89 -9.07 8.82
C LEU A 196 7.05 -9.23 10.33
N VAL A 197 6.82 -8.16 11.07
CA VAL A 197 6.91 -8.12 12.53
C VAL A 197 5.57 -8.33 13.20
N PHE A 198 4.49 -8.16 12.45
CA PHE A 198 3.13 -8.48 12.87
C PHE A 198 2.34 -9.12 11.72
N GLN A 199 1.61 -10.19 12.01
CA GLN A 199 0.69 -10.86 11.09
C GLN A 199 -0.57 -11.27 11.87
N SER A 200 -1.74 -10.76 11.47
CA SER A 200 -2.99 -11.12 12.13
C SER A 200 -3.36 -12.58 11.86
N GLN A 201 -3.76 -13.28 12.91
CA GLN A 201 -4.31 -14.64 12.82
C GLN A 201 -5.83 -14.67 13.09
N ALA A 202 -6.45 -13.49 13.21
CA ALA A 202 -7.86 -13.38 13.63
C ALA A 202 -8.84 -14.01 12.64
N GLN A 203 -8.47 -14.11 11.36
CA GLN A 203 -9.32 -14.60 10.27
C GLN A 203 -10.69 -13.88 10.21
N GLU A 204 -10.67 -12.60 10.47
CA GLU A 204 -11.85 -11.72 10.46
C GLU A 204 -11.54 -10.40 9.73
N PRO A 205 -12.57 -9.63 9.34
CA PRO A 205 -12.36 -8.34 8.69
C PRO A 205 -11.52 -7.41 9.55
N THR A 206 -10.64 -6.65 8.87
CA THR A 206 -9.79 -5.66 9.52
C THR A 206 -10.00 -4.28 8.91
N ALA A 207 -9.80 -3.26 9.72
CA ALA A 207 -9.76 -1.86 9.29
C ALA A 207 -8.58 -1.16 9.96
N ILE A 208 -7.96 -0.24 9.23
CA ILE A 208 -6.81 0.51 9.75
C ILE A 208 -7.17 1.98 9.83
N ARG A 209 -6.79 2.60 10.92
CA ARG A 209 -6.84 4.04 11.12
C ARG A 209 -5.43 4.60 11.24
N PHE A 210 -5.17 5.68 10.52
CA PHE A 210 -3.97 6.48 10.64
C PHE A 210 -4.34 7.86 11.21
N ASP A 211 -3.74 8.21 12.33
CA ASP A 211 -3.79 9.55 12.90
C ASP A 211 -2.44 10.22 12.64
N VAL A 212 -2.43 11.32 11.87
CA VAL A 212 -1.19 11.97 11.45
C VAL A 212 -1.16 13.42 11.93
N THR A 213 -0.05 13.79 12.54
CA THR A 213 0.31 15.15 12.94
C THR A 213 1.58 15.60 12.24
N ASP A 214 2.11 16.77 12.58
CA ASP A 214 3.41 17.23 12.04
C ASP A 214 4.57 16.34 12.48
N THR A 215 4.46 15.70 13.64
CA THR A 215 5.55 14.92 14.24
C THR A 215 5.26 13.44 14.39
N GLU A 216 4.03 12.99 14.29
CA GLU A 216 3.67 11.60 14.49
C GLU A 216 2.70 11.08 13.43
N LEU A 217 2.95 9.84 13.01
CA LEU A 217 2.04 9.00 12.26
C LEU A 217 1.73 7.79 13.14
N HIS A 218 0.51 7.72 13.64
CA HIS A 218 0.04 6.65 14.51
C HIS A 218 -0.93 5.74 13.75
N LEU A 219 -0.56 4.48 13.62
CA LEU A 219 -1.34 3.41 13.01
C LEU A 219 -2.06 2.62 14.10
N ARG A 220 -3.35 2.34 13.90
CA ARG A 220 -4.12 1.33 14.65
C ARG A 220 -4.88 0.43 13.71
N ALA A 221 -4.69 -0.86 13.85
CA ALA A 221 -5.44 -1.90 13.17
C ALA A 221 -6.50 -2.48 14.10
N TYR A 222 -7.71 -2.62 13.59
CA TYR A 222 -8.88 -3.12 14.32
C TYR A 222 -9.40 -4.37 13.64
N THR A 223 -9.87 -5.32 14.44
CA THR A 223 -10.82 -6.32 13.98
C THR A 223 -12.21 -5.68 13.93
N VAL A 224 -12.94 -5.86 12.82
CA VAL A 224 -14.19 -5.11 12.58
C VAL A 224 -15.36 -5.64 13.38
N ASP A 225 -15.41 -6.95 13.63
CA ASP A 225 -16.55 -7.59 14.29
C ASP A 225 -16.81 -7.05 15.70
N ASN A 226 -15.74 -6.68 16.43
CA ASN A 226 -15.84 -6.17 17.80
C ASN A 226 -15.06 -4.86 18.04
N TRP A 227 -14.44 -4.30 17.00
CA TRP A 227 -13.63 -3.09 17.05
C TRP A 227 -12.48 -3.15 18.07
N THR A 228 -11.88 -4.34 18.19
CA THR A 228 -10.73 -4.54 19.06
C THR A 228 -9.44 -4.16 18.32
N VAL A 229 -8.58 -3.39 18.98
CA VAL A 229 -7.24 -3.09 18.44
C VAL A 229 -6.42 -4.39 18.46
N CYS A 230 -5.97 -4.85 17.31
CA CYS A 230 -5.11 -6.02 17.17
C CYS A 230 -3.63 -5.66 17.01
N ASP A 231 -3.34 -4.47 16.46
CA ASP A 231 -1.99 -3.93 16.37
C ASP A 231 -2.04 -2.40 16.40
N GLU A 232 -0.99 -1.78 16.96
CA GLU A 232 -0.77 -0.34 16.86
C GLU A 232 0.72 -0.03 16.83
N TYR A 233 1.09 1.07 16.17
CA TYR A 233 2.48 1.49 16.04
C TYR A 233 2.58 3.00 15.77
N THR A 234 3.65 3.62 16.22
CA THR A 234 3.89 5.04 16.00
C THR A 234 5.24 5.27 15.32
N ILE A 235 5.22 6.06 14.25
CA ILE A 235 6.41 6.65 13.64
C ILE A 235 6.47 8.11 14.11
N ARG A 236 7.62 8.53 14.63
CA ARG A 236 7.84 9.92 15.08
C ARG A 236 8.99 10.56 14.31
N LYS A 237 8.80 11.78 13.86
CA LYS A 237 9.82 12.65 13.25
C LYS A 237 10.04 13.88 14.13
N GLU A 238 11.21 14.03 14.65
CA GLU A 238 11.65 15.20 15.46
C GLU A 238 12.32 16.29 14.61
#